data_621ef3acc99f6dd0abb32606b9ba7c16
#
_entry.id   621ef3acc99f6dd0abb32606b9ba7c16
#
_cell.length_a   1.000
_cell.length_b   1.000
_cell.length_c   1.000
_cell.angle_alpha   90.00
_cell.angle_beta   90.00
_cell.angle_gamma   90.00
#
_symmetry.space_group_name_H-M   'P 1'
#
loop_
_entity.id
_entity.type
_entity.pdbx_description
1 polymer ?
#
loop_
_entity_poly.entity_id
_entity_poly.type
_entity_poly.pdbx_seq_one_letter_code
_entity_poly.pdbx_strand_id
1 'polypeptide(L)'
;MEEKCVVQKIRQETKEILEKYPHEKDQLIMILNDVQEKYGYIPKQAQMVISQVLSIPMAEIYGVITFYSRFTLSPKGKYNISICLGTACYVKGSQKLLDRAKERLKIEPGQVTPDGKFSIDDVRCVGACGLAPVFMVNDEVYGNATVKEFDEVIDKYMKE
;
A
#
# COMPACT_ATOMS: atom_id res chain seq x y z
N MET A 1 -4.04 -26.01 -8.02
CA MET A 1 -5.35 -26.12 -7.37
C MET A 1 -5.63 -24.98 -6.38
N GLU A 2 -4.65 -24.54 -5.62
CA GLU A 2 -4.80 -23.46 -4.62
C GLU A 2 -5.19 -22.10 -5.19
N GLU A 3 -4.60 -21.70 -6.33
CA GLU A 3 -4.91 -20.39 -6.95
C GLU A 3 -6.39 -20.23 -7.36
N LYS A 4 -7.03 -21.30 -7.86
CA LYS A 4 -8.45 -21.25 -8.22
C LYS A 4 -9.35 -21.08 -6.99
N CYS A 5 -8.97 -21.67 -5.87
CA CYS A 5 -9.69 -21.54 -4.61
C CYS A 5 -9.60 -20.11 -4.06
N VAL A 6 -8.41 -19.51 -4.10
CA VAL A 6 -8.18 -18.11 -3.67
C VAL A 6 -8.97 -17.12 -4.56
N VAL A 7 -8.97 -17.32 -5.87
CA VAL A 7 -9.72 -16.47 -6.81
C VAL A 7 -11.23 -16.56 -6.55
N GLN A 8 -11.77 -17.75 -6.30
CA GLN A 8 -13.18 -17.91 -5.97
C GLN A 8 -13.54 -17.25 -4.63
N LYS A 9 -12.67 -17.39 -3.63
CA LYS A 9 -12.85 -16.78 -2.32
C LYS A 9 -12.91 -15.26 -2.44
N ILE A 10 -11.94 -14.62 -3.14
CA ILE A 10 -11.93 -13.18 -3.36
C ILE A 10 -13.21 -12.71 -4.06
N ARG A 11 -13.68 -13.46 -5.06
CA ARG A 11 -14.92 -13.12 -5.76
C ARG A 11 -16.14 -13.17 -4.87
N GLN A 12 -16.25 -14.19 -4.03
CA GLN A 12 -17.38 -14.35 -3.11
C GLN A 12 -17.39 -13.23 -2.06
N GLU A 13 -16.26 -13.02 -1.41
CA GLU A 13 -16.11 -11.99 -0.39
C GLU A 13 -16.31 -10.57 -0.93
N THR A 14 -15.91 -10.31 -2.19
CA THR A 14 -16.19 -9.03 -2.85
C THR A 14 -17.68 -8.83 -3.09
N LYS A 15 -18.43 -9.89 -3.43
CA LYS A 15 -19.90 -9.82 -3.56
C LYS A 15 -20.56 -9.49 -2.23
N GLU A 16 -20.11 -10.08 -1.13
CA GLU A 16 -20.60 -9.77 0.23
C GLU A 16 -20.36 -8.31 0.61
N ILE A 17 -19.24 -7.72 0.18
CA ILE A 17 -18.98 -6.28 0.35
C ILE A 17 -19.97 -5.47 -0.47
N LEU A 18 -20.20 -5.84 -1.73
CA LEU A 18 -21.12 -5.15 -2.63
C LEU A 18 -22.57 -5.17 -2.12
N GLU A 19 -23.01 -6.25 -1.46
CA GLU A 19 -24.35 -6.38 -0.89
C GLU A 19 -24.63 -5.33 0.22
N LYS A 20 -23.60 -4.75 0.82
CA LYS A 20 -23.74 -3.67 1.84
C LYS A 20 -24.10 -2.32 1.23
N TYR A 21 -23.90 -2.16 -0.07
CA TYR A 21 -24.07 -0.89 -0.76
C TYR A 21 -25.17 -0.98 -1.83
N PRO A 22 -25.89 0.12 -2.10
CA PRO A 22 -26.68 0.23 -3.32
C PRO A 22 -25.77 -0.03 -4.54
N HIS A 23 -26.26 -0.79 -5.52
CA HIS A 23 -25.48 -1.10 -6.73
C HIS A 23 -25.41 0.11 -7.69
N GLU A 24 -24.98 1.27 -7.17
CA GLU A 24 -24.86 2.52 -7.89
C GLU A 24 -23.39 2.90 -8.08
N LYS A 25 -23.10 3.57 -9.18
CA LYS A 25 -21.74 3.97 -9.55
C LYS A 25 -21.09 4.89 -8.51
N ASP A 26 -21.89 5.70 -7.83
CA ASP A 26 -21.44 6.66 -6.82
C ASP A 26 -20.82 5.99 -5.58
N GLN A 27 -21.11 4.70 -5.37
CA GLN A 27 -20.56 3.91 -4.27
C GLN A 27 -19.19 3.29 -4.55
N LEU A 28 -18.66 3.45 -5.77
CA LEU A 28 -17.39 2.83 -6.19
C LEU A 28 -16.25 3.07 -5.21
N ILE A 29 -16.05 4.31 -4.76
CA ILE A 29 -14.94 4.67 -3.87
C ILE A 29 -15.09 3.98 -2.50
N MET A 30 -16.30 3.91 -1.96
CA MET A 30 -16.57 3.26 -0.68
C MET A 30 -16.34 1.75 -0.76
N ILE A 31 -16.80 1.12 -1.84
CA ILE A 31 -16.59 -0.30 -2.10
C ILE A 31 -15.10 -0.61 -2.27
N LEU A 32 -14.36 0.20 -3.02
CA LEU A 32 -12.90 0.06 -3.16
C LEU A 32 -12.17 0.22 -1.84
N ASN A 33 -12.63 1.12 -0.95
CA ASN A 33 -12.07 1.29 0.38
C ASN A 33 -12.25 0.02 1.23
N ASP A 34 -13.46 -0.55 1.26
CA ASP A 34 -13.73 -1.79 2.02
C ASP A 34 -12.90 -2.98 1.48
N VAL A 35 -12.73 -3.06 0.16
CA VAL A 35 -11.85 -4.07 -0.46
C VAL A 35 -10.40 -3.86 -0.05
N GLN A 36 -9.93 -2.62 -0.09
CA GLN A 36 -8.58 -2.24 0.35
C GLN A 36 -8.34 -2.59 1.83
N GLU A 37 -9.30 -2.30 2.71
CA GLU A 37 -9.20 -2.63 4.14
C GLU A 37 -9.17 -4.13 4.40
N LYS A 38 -9.95 -4.88 3.63
CA LYS A 38 -10.02 -6.35 3.79
C LYS A 38 -8.76 -7.07 3.30
N TYR A 39 -8.19 -6.65 2.17
CA TYR A 39 -7.06 -7.35 1.51
C TYR A 39 -5.72 -6.63 1.63
N GLY A 40 -5.71 -5.37 2.09
CA GLY A 40 -4.53 -4.52 2.07
C GLY A 40 -4.18 -3.95 0.69
N TYR A 41 -4.86 -4.40 -0.36
CA TYR A 41 -4.74 -3.95 -1.75
C TYR A 41 -6.01 -4.29 -2.52
N ILE A 42 -6.14 -3.82 -3.77
CA ILE A 42 -7.32 -4.11 -4.60
C ILE A 42 -6.97 -5.17 -5.65
N PRO A 43 -7.33 -6.45 -5.40
CA PRO A 43 -7.07 -7.54 -6.33
C PRO A 43 -7.78 -7.35 -7.67
N LYS A 44 -7.16 -7.77 -8.77
CA LYS A 44 -7.79 -7.75 -10.11
C LYS A 44 -9.13 -8.48 -10.13
N GLN A 45 -9.24 -9.57 -9.38
CA GLN A 45 -10.47 -10.37 -9.26
C GLN A 45 -11.61 -9.56 -8.63
N ALA A 46 -11.32 -8.74 -7.61
CA ALA A 46 -12.29 -7.84 -7.00
C ALA A 46 -12.74 -6.76 -8.00
N GLN A 47 -11.81 -6.15 -8.72
CA GLN A 47 -12.12 -5.16 -9.77
C GLN A 47 -13.07 -5.75 -10.83
N MET A 48 -12.85 -7.00 -11.26
CA MET A 48 -13.73 -7.68 -12.24
C MET A 48 -15.15 -7.85 -11.70
N VAL A 49 -15.31 -8.24 -10.44
CA VAL A 49 -16.63 -8.40 -9.80
C VAL A 49 -17.33 -7.05 -9.68
N ILE A 50 -16.63 -6.01 -9.22
CA ILE A 50 -17.16 -4.63 -9.12
C ILE A 50 -17.60 -4.14 -10.49
N SER A 51 -16.78 -4.34 -11.53
CA SER A 51 -17.11 -3.97 -12.91
C SER A 51 -18.41 -4.61 -13.40
N GLN A 52 -18.59 -5.90 -13.11
CA GLN A 52 -19.78 -6.64 -13.53
C GLN A 52 -21.04 -6.20 -12.78
N VAL A 53 -20.94 -6.01 -11.46
CA VAL A 53 -22.11 -5.67 -10.62
C VAL A 53 -22.55 -4.23 -10.82
N LEU A 54 -21.60 -3.28 -10.84
CA LEU A 54 -21.92 -1.86 -11.02
C LEU A 54 -22.04 -1.44 -12.49
N SER A 55 -21.78 -2.35 -13.44
CA SER A 55 -21.72 -2.03 -14.87
C SER A 55 -20.78 -0.86 -15.20
N ILE A 56 -19.61 -0.81 -14.54
CA ILE A 56 -18.58 0.19 -14.74
C ILE A 56 -17.42 -0.45 -15.53
N PRO A 57 -16.90 0.19 -16.58
CA PRO A 57 -15.74 -0.32 -17.31
C PRO A 57 -14.52 -0.50 -16.41
N MET A 58 -13.76 -1.58 -16.61
CA MET A 58 -12.53 -1.84 -15.86
C MET A 58 -11.53 -0.67 -15.92
N ALA A 59 -11.46 0.03 -17.05
CA ALA A 59 -10.59 1.17 -17.24
C ALA A 59 -10.95 2.34 -16.29
N GLU A 60 -12.23 2.56 -16.04
CA GLU A 60 -12.72 3.58 -15.12
C GLU A 60 -12.37 3.22 -13.68
N ILE A 61 -12.60 1.96 -13.28
CA ILE A 61 -12.21 1.46 -11.95
C ILE A 61 -10.70 1.60 -11.75
N TYR A 62 -9.90 1.21 -12.73
CA TYR A 62 -8.45 1.35 -12.70
C TYR A 62 -8.02 2.81 -12.60
N GLY A 63 -8.68 3.72 -13.33
CA GLY A 63 -8.44 5.16 -13.25
C GLY A 63 -8.70 5.71 -11.85
N VAL A 64 -9.77 5.30 -11.18
CA VAL A 64 -10.05 5.68 -9.79
C VAL A 64 -8.98 5.15 -8.84
N ILE A 65 -8.61 3.89 -8.96
CA ILE A 65 -7.57 3.27 -8.10
C ILE A 65 -6.23 3.98 -8.22
N THR A 66 -5.82 4.33 -9.45
CA THR A 66 -4.53 4.98 -9.70
C THR A 66 -4.54 6.48 -9.39
N PHE A 67 -5.70 7.13 -9.41
CA PHE A 67 -5.85 8.53 -9.06
C PHE A 67 -5.76 8.78 -7.55
N TYR A 68 -6.40 7.96 -6.74
CA TYR A 68 -6.40 8.11 -5.28
C TYR A 68 -5.22 7.38 -4.64
N SER A 69 -4.31 8.10 -3.99
CA SER A 69 -3.14 7.53 -3.30
C SER A 69 -3.47 6.57 -2.14
N ARG A 70 -4.73 6.57 -1.68
CA ARG A 70 -5.26 5.62 -0.69
C ARG A 70 -5.23 4.19 -1.20
N PHE A 71 -5.44 3.99 -2.51
CA PHE A 71 -5.57 2.67 -3.11
C PHE A 71 -4.25 2.12 -3.63
N THR A 72 -4.08 0.81 -3.55
CA THR A 72 -2.92 0.12 -4.10
C THR A 72 -3.34 -1.16 -4.84
N LEU A 73 -2.64 -1.45 -5.93
CA LEU A 73 -2.86 -2.64 -6.77
C LEU A 73 -1.97 -3.81 -6.35
N SER A 74 -0.91 -3.53 -5.61
CA SER A 74 0.05 -4.53 -5.14
C SER A 74 -0.18 -4.85 -3.67
N PRO A 75 -0.05 -6.12 -3.26
CA PRO A 75 -0.09 -6.46 -1.85
C PRO A 75 1.02 -5.72 -1.11
N LYS A 76 0.74 -5.32 0.15
CA LYS A 76 1.74 -4.76 1.04
C LYS A 76 2.29 -5.84 1.96
N GLY A 77 3.55 -5.68 2.36
CA GLY A 77 4.15 -6.54 3.37
C GLY A 77 3.51 -6.32 4.76
N LYS A 78 3.76 -7.24 5.68
CA LYS A 78 3.34 -7.11 7.09
C LYS A 78 3.81 -5.76 7.69
N TYR A 79 5.01 -5.33 7.32
CA TYR A 79 5.61 -4.05 7.68
C TYR A 79 5.82 -3.22 6.42
N ASN A 80 5.02 -2.18 6.27
CA ASN A 80 5.15 -1.25 5.15
C ASN A 80 6.02 -0.06 5.54
N ILE A 81 7.17 0.08 4.89
CA ILE A 81 8.13 1.15 5.13
C ILE A 81 7.84 2.27 4.13
N SER A 82 7.30 3.39 4.63
CA SER A 82 7.01 4.57 3.81
C SER A 82 8.06 5.64 4.06
N ILE A 83 8.81 6.02 3.02
CA ILE A 83 9.88 7.02 3.11
C ILE A 83 9.42 8.31 2.46
N CYS A 84 9.43 9.39 3.23
CA CYS A 84 9.03 10.71 2.73
C CYS A 84 10.10 11.32 1.84
N LEU A 85 9.76 11.58 0.58
CA LEU A 85 10.59 12.27 -0.40
C LEU A 85 10.10 13.70 -0.70
N GLY A 86 9.25 14.26 0.17
CA GLY A 86 8.88 15.69 0.09
C GLY A 86 10.10 16.59 0.21
N THR A 87 10.02 17.81 -0.30
CA THR A 87 11.16 18.75 -0.45
C THR A 87 12.00 18.87 0.83
N ALA A 88 11.36 19.07 1.99
CA ALA A 88 12.08 19.23 3.26
C ALA A 88 12.84 17.95 3.66
N CYS A 89 12.24 16.78 3.49
CA CYS A 89 12.87 15.49 3.78
C CYS A 89 13.99 15.17 2.78
N TYR A 90 13.74 15.44 1.49
CA TYR A 90 14.71 15.21 0.43
C TYR A 90 16.00 16.02 0.65
N VAL A 91 15.88 17.32 0.92
CA VAL A 91 17.02 18.21 1.19
C VAL A 91 17.81 17.76 2.42
N LYS A 92 17.12 17.20 3.42
CA LYS A 92 17.75 16.65 4.65
C LYS A 92 18.25 15.21 4.49
N GLY A 93 18.18 14.62 3.31
CA GLY A 93 18.83 13.37 2.95
C GLY A 93 17.95 12.12 3.03
N SER A 94 16.62 12.23 2.94
CA SER A 94 15.72 11.05 2.92
C SER A 94 15.99 10.10 1.73
N GLN A 95 16.58 10.60 0.63
CA GLN A 95 17.01 9.74 -0.47
C GLN A 95 17.98 8.64 0.01
N LYS A 96 18.90 8.97 0.94
CA LYS A 96 19.85 8.00 1.51
C LYS A 96 19.13 6.91 2.31
N LEU A 97 18.01 7.24 2.95
CA LEU A 97 17.17 6.25 3.65
C LEU A 97 16.51 5.30 2.66
N LEU A 98 16.01 5.83 1.55
CA LEU A 98 15.42 5.02 0.48
C LEU A 98 16.44 4.07 -0.15
N ASP A 99 17.62 4.58 -0.49
CA ASP A 99 18.71 3.79 -1.07
C ASP A 99 19.14 2.68 -0.09
N ARG A 100 19.22 3.00 1.20
CA ARG A 100 19.53 2.03 2.25
C ARG A 100 18.45 0.96 2.40
N ALA A 101 17.17 1.33 2.32
CA ALA A 101 16.06 0.40 2.35
C ALA A 101 16.13 -0.61 1.19
N LYS A 102 16.40 -0.11 -0.02
CA LYS A 102 16.58 -0.94 -1.22
C LYS A 102 17.76 -1.93 -1.09
N GLU A 103 18.89 -1.46 -0.57
CA GLU A 103 20.07 -2.33 -0.34
C GLU A 103 19.77 -3.46 0.65
N ARG A 104 19.10 -3.13 1.75
CA ARG A 104 18.83 -4.10 2.81
C ARG A 104 17.76 -5.11 2.45
N LEU A 105 16.67 -4.65 1.88
CA LEU A 105 15.50 -5.47 1.57
C LEU A 105 15.55 -6.08 0.17
N LYS A 106 16.44 -5.58 -0.70
CA LYS A 106 16.60 -6.00 -2.10
C LYS A 106 15.32 -5.93 -2.92
N ILE A 107 14.52 -4.92 -2.64
CA ILE A 107 13.28 -4.59 -3.34
C ILE A 107 13.24 -3.12 -3.72
N GLU A 108 12.47 -2.80 -4.76
CA GLU A 108 12.20 -1.44 -5.20
C GLU A 108 10.91 -0.90 -4.55
N PRO A 109 10.69 0.44 -4.52
CA PRO A 109 9.42 1.02 -4.10
C PRO A 109 8.22 0.41 -4.83
N GLY A 110 7.16 0.10 -4.10
CA GLY A 110 5.98 -0.59 -4.62
C GLY A 110 6.11 -2.11 -4.67
N GLN A 111 7.23 -2.67 -4.23
CA GLN A 111 7.45 -4.12 -4.16
C GLN A 111 7.40 -4.64 -2.72
N VAL A 112 7.20 -5.94 -2.61
CA VAL A 112 7.17 -6.68 -1.34
C VAL A 112 8.30 -7.71 -1.34
N THR A 113 8.94 -7.92 -0.19
CA THR A 113 9.94 -8.97 -0.03
C THR A 113 9.35 -10.36 -0.32
N PRO A 114 10.14 -11.32 -0.83
CA PRO A 114 9.64 -12.66 -1.18
C PRO A 114 8.99 -13.41 -0.01
N ASP A 115 9.36 -13.08 1.23
CA ASP A 115 8.76 -13.62 2.46
C ASP A 115 7.45 -12.93 2.86
N GLY A 116 7.02 -11.87 2.12
CA GLY A 116 5.82 -11.09 2.42
C GLY A 116 5.94 -10.20 3.66
N LYS A 117 7.13 -10.10 4.27
CA LYS A 117 7.32 -9.41 5.54
C LYS A 117 7.42 -7.89 5.39
N PHE A 118 8.16 -7.41 4.41
CA PHE A 118 8.40 -5.98 4.20
C PHE A 118 7.94 -5.50 2.82
N SER A 119 7.49 -4.25 2.78
CA SER A 119 7.29 -3.50 1.53
C SER A 119 7.86 -2.09 1.68
N ILE A 120 8.25 -1.48 0.57
CA ILE A 120 8.76 -0.10 0.53
C ILE A 120 7.80 0.73 -0.31
N ASP A 121 7.40 1.87 0.25
CA ASP A 121 6.69 2.93 -0.48
C ASP A 121 7.50 4.23 -0.43
N ASP A 122 7.61 4.91 -1.56
CA ASP A 122 8.06 6.29 -1.60
C ASP A 122 6.83 7.22 -1.56
N VAL A 123 6.78 8.08 -0.56
CA VAL A 123 5.66 9.01 -0.38
C VAL A 123 6.10 10.46 -0.54
N ARG A 124 5.23 11.27 -1.17
CA ARG A 124 5.57 12.67 -1.46
C ARG A 124 5.58 13.56 -0.22
N CYS A 125 4.67 13.31 0.74
CA CYS A 125 4.64 14.03 2.00
C CYS A 125 3.78 13.31 3.03
N VAL A 126 4.31 13.18 4.26
CA VAL A 126 3.54 12.63 5.40
C VAL A 126 3.04 13.73 6.36
N GLY A 127 3.30 15.01 6.03
CA GLY A 127 2.84 16.15 6.85
C GLY A 127 3.71 16.47 8.07
N ALA A 128 4.82 15.75 8.30
CA ALA A 128 5.69 15.92 9.48
C ALA A 128 7.01 16.64 9.15
N CYS A 129 6.96 17.73 8.36
CA CYS A 129 8.15 18.42 7.85
C CYS A 129 9.08 18.99 8.93
N GLY A 130 8.55 19.31 10.12
CA GLY A 130 9.35 19.73 11.28
C GLY A 130 10.29 18.65 11.80
N LEU A 131 9.98 17.39 11.55
CA LEU A 131 10.76 16.22 11.97
C LEU A 131 11.59 15.63 10.81
N ALA A 132 11.74 16.36 9.71
CA ALA A 132 12.45 15.88 8.53
C ALA A 132 13.94 15.55 8.82
N PRO A 133 14.53 14.50 8.23
CA PRO A 133 13.90 13.53 7.34
C PRO A 133 13.03 12.50 8.11
N VAL A 134 11.94 12.04 7.48
CA VAL A 134 10.94 11.18 8.11
C VAL A 134 10.74 9.90 7.30
N PHE A 135 10.65 8.79 7.99
CA PHE A 135 10.07 7.55 7.45
C PHE A 135 9.03 6.99 8.43
N MET A 136 8.21 6.09 7.96
CA MET A 136 7.19 5.41 8.75
C MET A 136 7.32 3.90 8.58
N VAL A 137 6.97 3.15 9.62
CA VAL A 137 6.73 1.71 9.53
C VAL A 137 5.29 1.47 9.95
N ASN A 138 4.45 1.10 9.02
CA ASN A 138 2.99 1.11 9.15
C ASN A 138 2.50 2.51 9.59
N ASP A 139 1.97 2.64 10.80
CA ASP A 139 1.48 3.90 11.37
C ASP A 139 2.49 4.59 12.31
N GLU A 140 3.62 3.94 12.61
CA GLU A 140 4.65 4.53 13.45
C GLU A 140 5.56 5.49 12.67
N VAL A 141 5.69 6.72 13.15
CA VAL A 141 6.46 7.80 12.53
C VAL A 141 7.82 7.93 13.19
N TYR A 142 8.89 7.90 12.40
CA TYR A 142 10.27 8.09 12.82
C TYR A 142 10.82 9.37 12.19
N GLY A 143 11.04 10.39 13.02
CA GLY A 143 11.55 11.70 12.60
C GLY A 143 13.02 11.93 12.93
N ASN A 144 13.63 12.94 12.28
CA ASN A 144 15.06 13.24 12.35
C ASN A 144 15.94 12.02 12.05
N ALA A 145 15.46 11.18 11.14
CA ALA A 145 15.96 9.86 10.90
C ALA A 145 17.36 9.87 10.28
N THR A 146 18.27 9.16 10.87
CA THR A 146 19.59 8.82 10.33
C THR A 146 19.57 7.43 9.72
N VAL A 147 20.52 7.13 8.84
CA VAL A 147 20.68 5.77 8.28
C VAL A 147 20.91 4.73 9.37
N LYS A 148 21.59 5.10 10.45
CA LYS A 148 21.84 4.21 11.60
C LYS A 148 20.56 3.87 12.36
N GLU A 149 19.75 4.88 12.69
CA GLU A 149 18.44 4.68 13.33
C GLU A 149 17.49 3.88 12.45
N PHE A 150 17.50 4.15 11.16
CA PHE A 150 16.75 3.35 10.18
C PHE A 150 17.13 1.86 10.27
N ASP A 151 18.44 1.56 10.25
CA ASP A 151 18.93 0.19 10.37
C ASP A 151 18.49 -0.48 11.67
N GLU A 152 18.58 0.23 12.81
CA GLU A 152 18.16 -0.26 14.13
C GLU A 152 16.65 -0.57 14.18
N VAL A 153 15.83 0.30 13.59
CA VAL A 153 14.37 0.08 13.49
C VAL A 153 14.06 -1.13 12.63
N ILE A 154 14.70 -1.25 11.46
CA ILE A 154 14.47 -2.41 10.57
C ILE A 154 14.92 -3.71 11.26
N ASP A 155 16.06 -3.71 11.98
CA ASP A 155 16.52 -4.88 12.72
C ASP A 155 15.56 -5.31 13.84
N LYS A 156 14.87 -4.36 14.48
CA LYS A 156 13.80 -4.65 15.44
C LYS A 156 12.69 -5.46 14.78
N TYR A 157 12.16 -4.97 13.65
CA TYR A 157 11.08 -5.64 12.92
C TYR A 157 11.50 -6.92 12.19
N MET A 158 12.78 -7.08 11.88
CA MET A 158 13.29 -8.35 11.35
C MET A 158 13.29 -9.48 12.37
N LYS A 159 13.40 -9.15 13.66
CA LYS A 159 13.43 -10.11 14.77
C LYS A 159 12.04 -10.52 15.25
N GLU A 160 11.02 -9.72 14.96
CA GLU A 160 9.61 -10.02 15.23
C GLU A 160 9.00 -10.93 14.13
#